data_30e657767710ce2acc09448fb666d9bf
#
_entry.id   30e657767710ce2acc09448fb666d9bf
#
_cell.length_a   1.000
_cell.length_b   1.000
_cell.length_c   1.000
_cell.angle_alpha   90.00
_cell.angle_beta   90.00
_cell.angle_gamma   90.00
#
_symmetry.space_group_name_H-M   'P 1'
#
loop_
_entity.id
_entity.type
_entity.pdbx_description
1 polymer ?
#
loop_
_entity_poly.entity_id
_entity_poly.type
_entity_poly.pdbx_seq_one_letter_code
_entity_poly.pdbx_strand_id
1 'polypeptide(L)'
;RSTLFPYTTLFRSTYGDLHYLESCYLEALQQPDVVGIAIGTRPDCLSEEILSVLENISDKTHLTVELGLQTIHEKTARFFHRGYSFAVFQKAFAALRERKIRICVHLINGLPLEIDADMLETARGIGRLRPDAVKIHLLHILRDTPLEQLWKAGKLQPLSMQEYVQITAAQLSLLPPETVVERLTGDGASDRLMAPLWSRDKLAVRNAIARHLKQTDNWQGKYYQT
;
A
#
# COMPACT_ATOMS: atom_id res chain seq x y z
N ARG A 1 -3.39 27.10 1.94
CA ARG A 1 -4.15 25.88 2.36
C ARG A 1 -4.36 25.06 1.09
N SER A 2 -3.51 24.08 0.85
CA SER A 2 -3.73 23.10 -0.20
C SER A 2 -4.94 22.26 0.22
N THR A 3 -6.06 22.45 -0.41
CA THR A 3 -7.16 21.51 -0.40
C THR A 3 -6.71 20.28 -1.16
N LEU A 4 -6.05 19.36 -0.47
CA LEU A 4 -5.86 18.01 -0.94
C LEU A 4 -7.27 17.44 -1.18
N PHE A 5 -7.50 16.98 -2.42
CA PHE A 5 -8.73 16.37 -2.88
C PHE A 5 -9.30 15.42 -1.84
N PRO A 6 -10.63 15.37 -1.68
CA PRO A 6 -11.24 14.24 -1.08
C PRO A 6 -10.87 13.03 -1.95
N TYR A 7 -9.98 12.16 -1.45
CA TYR A 7 -9.82 10.84 -2.01
C TYR A 7 -11.21 10.21 -1.98
N THR A 8 -11.86 10.13 -3.11
CA THR A 8 -12.97 9.21 -3.26
C THR A 8 -12.36 7.83 -3.14
N THR A 9 -12.39 7.29 -1.94
CA THR A 9 -12.03 5.91 -1.62
C THR A 9 -13.11 5.00 -2.21
N LEU A 10 -13.21 4.96 -3.52
CA LEU A 10 -13.91 3.92 -4.23
C LEU A 10 -12.93 2.75 -4.30
N PHE A 11 -13.07 1.85 -3.34
CA PHE A 11 -12.53 0.51 -3.46
C PHE A 11 -12.95 -0.06 -4.80
N ARG A 12 -11.98 -0.38 -5.69
CA ARG A 12 -12.13 -0.83 -7.07
C ARG A 12 -12.33 0.29 -8.10
N SER A 13 -11.45 1.28 -8.08
CA SER A 13 -11.50 2.41 -9.04
C SER A 13 -11.27 2.03 -10.51
N THR A 14 -11.06 0.74 -10.81
CA THR A 14 -10.93 0.19 -12.17
C THR A 14 -11.92 -0.96 -12.44
N TYR A 15 -12.94 -1.14 -11.59
CA TYR A 15 -13.96 -2.16 -11.75
C TYR A 15 -15.33 -1.52 -11.99
N GLY A 16 -15.85 -1.67 -13.20
CA GLY A 16 -17.15 -1.11 -13.61
C GLY A 16 -17.23 -0.90 -15.11
N ASP A 17 -18.24 -0.16 -15.53
CA ASP A 17 -18.37 0.26 -16.92
C ASP A 17 -17.20 1.16 -17.35
N LEU A 18 -16.58 0.82 -18.47
CA LEU A 18 -15.35 1.48 -18.93
C LEU A 18 -15.55 2.97 -19.23
N HIS A 19 -16.65 3.33 -19.90
CA HIS A 19 -16.95 4.71 -20.26
C HIS A 19 -17.25 5.56 -19.02
N TYR A 20 -17.93 4.96 -18.05
CA TYR A 20 -18.17 5.62 -16.77
C TYR A 20 -16.88 5.89 -16.00
N LEU A 21 -15.97 4.90 -15.93
CA LEU A 21 -14.69 5.06 -15.27
C LEU A 21 -13.83 6.14 -15.95
N GLU A 22 -13.72 6.10 -17.27
CA GLU A 22 -12.98 7.11 -18.03
C GLU A 22 -13.57 8.51 -17.83
N SER A 23 -14.89 8.66 -17.83
CA SER A 23 -15.54 9.94 -17.59
C SER A 23 -15.23 10.49 -16.18
N CYS A 24 -15.23 9.62 -15.15
CA CYS A 24 -14.86 10.02 -13.78
C CYS A 24 -13.40 10.50 -13.69
N TYR A 25 -12.47 9.83 -14.38
CA TYR A 25 -11.06 10.25 -14.38
C TYR A 25 -10.90 11.60 -15.09
N LEU A 26 -11.54 11.78 -16.25
CA LEU A 26 -11.48 13.03 -17.00
C LEU A 26 -12.15 14.20 -16.23
N GLU A 27 -13.26 13.96 -15.57
CA GLU A 27 -13.91 14.95 -14.71
C GLU A 27 -13.01 15.39 -13.55
N ALA A 28 -12.32 14.44 -12.89
CA ALA A 28 -11.37 14.74 -11.84
C ALA A 28 -10.22 15.62 -12.35
N LEU A 29 -9.73 15.38 -13.57
CA LEU A 29 -8.63 16.14 -14.19
C LEU A 29 -9.05 17.54 -14.65
N GLN A 30 -10.33 17.78 -14.87
CA GLN A 30 -10.87 19.10 -15.25
C GLN A 30 -11.01 20.06 -14.06
N GLN A 31 -10.85 19.57 -12.81
CA GLN A 31 -10.93 20.44 -11.64
C GLN A 31 -9.74 21.41 -11.60
N PRO A 32 -9.95 22.67 -11.19
CA PRO A 32 -8.87 23.64 -11.04
C PRO A 32 -7.73 23.10 -10.17
N ASP A 33 -6.51 23.41 -10.53
CA ASP A 33 -5.28 23.09 -9.80
C ASP A 33 -4.96 21.58 -9.67
N VAL A 34 -5.63 20.70 -10.42
CA VAL A 34 -5.28 19.29 -10.51
C VAL A 34 -4.11 19.10 -11.46
N VAL A 35 -3.00 18.57 -10.93
CA VAL A 35 -1.79 18.30 -11.69
C VAL A 35 -1.57 16.82 -12.01
N GLY A 36 -2.44 15.95 -11.48
CA GLY A 36 -2.36 14.50 -11.67
C GLY A 36 -3.44 13.74 -10.92
N ILE A 37 -3.49 12.44 -11.12
CA ILE A 37 -4.46 11.55 -10.49
C ILE A 37 -3.76 10.31 -9.90
N ALA A 38 -4.23 9.87 -8.73
CA ALA A 38 -3.83 8.59 -8.14
C ALA A 38 -5.04 7.65 -8.11
N ILE A 39 -4.91 6.48 -8.71
CA ILE A 39 -5.98 5.49 -8.86
C ILE A 39 -5.63 4.25 -8.05
N GLY A 40 -6.35 4.03 -6.94
CA GLY A 40 -6.21 2.83 -6.12
C GLY A 40 -6.99 1.65 -6.71
N THR A 41 -6.32 0.51 -6.93
CA THR A 41 -6.97 -0.66 -7.52
C THR A 41 -6.42 -1.99 -7.04
N ARG A 42 -7.17 -3.05 -7.38
CA ARG A 42 -6.74 -4.44 -7.25
C ARG A 42 -6.08 -4.92 -8.53
N PRO A 43 -5.04 -5.77 -8.44
CA PRO A 43 -4.37 -6.32 -9.62
C PRO A 43 -5.28 -7.09 -10.58
N ASP A 44 -6.30 -7.78 -10.06
CA ASP A 44 -7.26 -8.57 -10.83
C ASP A 44 -8.37 -7.73 -11.51
N CYS A 45 -8.33 -6.41 -11.35
CA CYS A 45 -9.26 -5.45 -11.97
C CYS A 45 -8.61 -4.64 -13.10
N LEU A 46 -7.46 -5.07 -13.63
CA LEU A 46 -6.73 -4.43 -14.72
C LEU A 46 -6.86 -5.27 -16.00
N SER A 47 -7.98 -5.12 -16.72
CA SER A 47 -8.15 -5.67 -18.06
C SER A 47 -7.34 -4.86 -19.08
N GLU A 48 -7.16 -5.39 -20.32
CA GLU A 48 -6.46 -4.68 -21.40
C GLU A 48 -7.15 -3.35 -21.76
N GLU A 49 -8.49 -3.32 -21.72
CA GLU A 49 -9.26 -2.11 -22.00
C GLU A 49 -9.01 -1.04 -20.92
N ILE A 50 -9.00 -1.43 -19.64
CA ILE A 50 -8.66 -0.53 -18.53
C ILE A 50 -7.22 -0.05 -18.65
N LEU A 51 -6.27 -0.94 -18.95
CA LEU A 51 -4.88 -0.56 -19.14
C LEU A 51 -4.71 0.47 -20.26
N SER A 52 -5.46 0.34 -21.36
CA SER A 52 -5.46 1.31 -22.46
C SER A 52 -6.03 2.68 -22.02
N VAL A 53 -7.08 2.70 -21.20
CA VAL A 53 -7.61 3.96 -20.63
C VAL A 53 -6.59 4.60 -19.71
N LEU A 54 -5.93 3.83 -18.83
CA LEU A 54 -4.91 4.36 -17.92
C LEU A 54 -3.70 4.90 -18.69
N GLU A 55 -3.29 4.26 -19.78
CA GLU A 55 -2.22 4.74 -20.66
C GLU A 55 -2.60 6.08 -21.29
N ASN A 56 -3.79 6.20 -21.85
CA ASN A 56 -4.31 7.46 -22.42
C ASN A 56 -4.38 8.61 -21.36
N ILE A 57 -4.66 8.28 -20.10
CA ILE A 57 -4.63 9.25 -19.00
C ILE A 57 -3.19 9.63 -18.66
N SER A 58 -2.29 8.65 -18.60
CA SER A 58 -0.87 8.86 -18.31
C SER A 58 -0.17 9.77 -19.33
N ASP A 59 -0.59 9.72 -20.59
CA ASP A 59 -0.09 10.59 -21.65
C ASP A 59 -0.52 12.07 -21.48
N LYS A 60 -1.59 12.31 -20.74
CA LYS A 60 -2.18 13.65 -20.55
C LYS A 60 -1.79 14.30 -19.23
N THR A 61 -1.46 13.51 -18.22
CA THR A 61 -1.23 14.00 -16.86
C THR A 61 -0.36 13.04 -16.04
N HIS A 62 0.02 13.48 -14.85
CA HIS A 62 0.74 12.64 -13.91
C HIS A 62 -0.19 11.59 -13.30
N LEU A 63 -0.09 10.35 -13.78
CA LEU A 63 -0.87 9.22 -13.28
C LEU A 63 -0.02 8.35 -12.35
N THR A 64 -0.57 8.02 -11.18
CA THR A 64 -0.04 6.96 -10.30
C THR A 64 -1.11 5.88 -10.10
N VAL A 65 -0.79 4.61 -10.39
CA VAL A 65 -1.62 3.48 -10.01
C VAL A 65 -1.17 2.93 -8.67
N GLU A 66 -2.06 2.99 -7.68
CA GLU A 66 -1.85 2.45 -6.34
C GLU A 66 -2.32 1.01 -6.30
N LEU A 67 -1.37 0.06 -6.34
CA LEU A 67 -1.66 -1.35 -6.50
C LEU A 67 -1.63 -2.08 -5.16
N GLY A 68 -2.76 -2.64 -4.76
CA GLY A 68 -2.87 -3.42 -3.53
C GLY A 68 -2.12 -4.74 -3.64
N LEU A 69 -1.21 -5.03 -2.70
CA LEU A 69 -0.57 -6.34 -2.55
C LEU A 69 -0.79 -6.90 -1.15
N GLN A 70 -0.51 -6.07 -0.17
CA GLN A 70 -0.51 -6.31 1.27
C GLN A 70 0.62 -7.24 1.72
N THR A 71 0.76 -8.43 1.11
CA THR A 71 1.79 -9.44 1.36
C THR A 71 2.02 -10.31 0.12
N ILE A 72 3.22 -10.88 -0.01
CA ILE A 72 3.52 -11.90 -1.03
C ILE A 72 3.05 -13.31 -0.61
N HIS A 73 2.74 -13.53 0.67
CA HIS A 73 2.46 -14.84 1.23
C HIS A 73 1.02 -15.29 0.93
N GLU A 74 0.88 -16.32 0.11
CA GLU A 74 -0.42 -16.85 -0.33
C GLU A 74 -1.27 -17.42 0.81
N LYS A 75 -0.64 -18.00 1.85
CA LYS A 75 -1.36 -18.50 3.02
C LYS A 75 -2.09 -17.36 3.74
N THR A 76 -1.38 -16.26 3.99
CA THR A 76 -1.91 -15.05 4.61
C THR A 76 -2.96 -14.40 3.71
N ALA A 77 -2.69 -14.26 2.41
CA ALA A 77 -3.62 -13.69 1.45
C ALA A 77 -4.96 -14.45 1.38
N ARG A 78 -4.93 -15.78 1.46
CA ARG A 78 -6.14 -16.62 1.55
C ARG A 78 -6.87 -16.42 2.86
N PHE A 79 -6.16 -16.29 3.97
CA PHE A 79 -6.77 -16.12 5.30
C PHE A 79 -7.66 -14.87 5.38
N PHE A 80 -7.23 -13.75 4.82
CA PHE A 80 -8.04 -12.52 4.81
C PHE A 80 -8.81 -12.29 3.50
N HIS A 81 -8.95 -13.34 2.65
CA HIS A 81 -9.74 -13.32 1.42
C HIS A 81 -9.33 -12.23 0.42
N ARG A 82 -8.02 -12.06 0.18
CA ARG A 82 -7.51 -11.08 -0.80
C ARG A 82 -8.13 -11.28 -2.20
N GLY A 83 -8.36 -12.53 -2.60
CA GLY A 83 -9.09 -12.88 -3.82
C GLY A 83 -8.22 -13.00 -5.08
N TYR A 84 -6.91 -12.72 -5.01
CA TYR A 84 -5.94 -12.89 -6.10
C TYR A 84 -4.58 -13.36 -5.55
N SER A 85 -3.79 -14.00 -6.44
CA SER A 85 -2.45 -14.51 -6.10
C SER A 85 -1.37 -13.45 -6.29
N PHE A 86 -0.17 -13.70 -5.75
CA PHE A 86 1.01 -12.89 -6.02
C PHE A 86 1.38 -12.91 -7.52
N ALA A 87 1.18 -14.02 -8.21
CA ALA A 87 1.39 -14.11 -9.66
C ALA A 87 0.48 -13.16 -10.46
N VAL A 88 -0.79 -13.00 -10.05
CA VAL A 88 -1.71 -12.01 -10.65
C VAL A 88 -1.21 -10.59 -10.41
N PHE A 89 -0.72 -10.30 -9.19
CA PHE A 89 -0.10 -9.01 -8.89
C PHE A 89 1.14 -8.75 -9.79
N GLN A 90 2.03 -9.72 -9.93
CA GLN A 90 3.24 -9.57 -10.76
C GLN A 90 2.89 -9.31 -12.23
N LYS A 91 1.87 -10.00 -12.76
CA LYS A 91 1.37 -9.77 -14.13
C LYS A 91 0.83 -8.34 -14.31
N ALA A 92 0.00 -7.88 -13.39
CA ALA A 92 -0.55 -6.53 -13.39
C ALA A 92 0.55 -5.46 -13.25
N PHE A 93 1.52 -5.70 -12.37
CA PHE A 93 2.68 -4.83 -12.19
C PHE A 93 3.50 -4.71 -13.49
N ALA A 94 3.79 -5.83 -14.16
CA ALA A 94 4.51 -5.84 -15.43
C ALA A 94 3.75 -5.07 -16.52
N ALA A 95 2.45 -5.29 -16.66
CA ALA A 95 1.60 -4.61 -17.64
C ALA A 95 1.57 -3.08 -17.47
N LEU A 96 1.53 -2.60 -16.22
CA LEU A 96 1.65 -1.16 -15.92
C LEU A 96 3.05 -0.62 -16.22
N ARG A 97 4.10 -1.40 -15.90
CA ARG A 97 5.49 -1.03 -16.14
C ARG A 97 5.79 -0.91 -17.64
N GLU A 98 5.30 -1.84 -18.46
CA GLU A 98 5.42 -1.79 -19.93
C GLU A 98 4.83 -0.51 -20.53
N ARG A 99 3.75 0.00 -19.94
CA ARG A 99 3.08 1.26 -20.30
C ARG A 99 3.69 2.48 -19.64
N LYS A 100 4.80 2.33 -18.91
CA LYS A 100 5.49 3.40 -18.18
C LYS A 100 4.61 4.15 -17.18
N ILE A 101 3.56 3.52 -16.69
CA ILE A 101 2.67 4.07 -15.67
C ILE A 101 3.35 3.94 -14.32
N ARG A 102 3.37 5.04 -13.55
CA ARG A 102 3.96 5.07 -12.19
C ARG A 102 3.17 4.16 -11.25
N ILE A 103 3.86 3.30 -10.50
CA ILE A 103 3.27 2.28 -9.64
C ILE A 103 3.62 2.53 -8.18
N CYS A 104 2.58 2.66 -7.33
CA CYS A 104 2.73 2.67 -5.88
C CYS A 104 2.18 1.36 -5.29
N VAL A 105 3.01 0.61 -4.56
CA VAL A 105 2.62 -0.68 -3.98
C VAL A 105 2.22 -0.52 -2.51
N HIS A 106 1.08 -1.10 -2.13
CA HIS A 106 0.59 -1.08 -0.75
C HIS A 106 0.96 -2.38 -0.01
N LEU A 107 1.64 -2.25 1.14
CA LEU A 107 1.99 -3.33 2.05
C LEU A 107 1.29 -3.13 3.39
N ILE A 108 1.02 -4.24 4.11
CA ILE A 108 0.44 -4.20 5.46
C ILE A 108 1.28 -5.07 6.40
N ASN A 109 1.82 -4.46 7.45
CA ASN A 109 2.54 -5.17 8.51
C ASN A 109 1.58 -5.64 9.60
N GLY A 110 1.91 -6.77 10.24
CA GLY A 110 1.14 -7.36 11.33
C GLY A 110 -0.07 -8.17 10.87
N LEU A 111 -0.07 -8.65 9.63
CA LEU A 111 -1.12 -9.55 9.14
C LEU A 111 -1.11 -10.87 9.91
N PRO A 112 -2.30 -11.49 10.18
CA PRO A 112 -2.37 -12.79 10.82
C PRO A 112 -1.55 -13.85 10.07
N LEU A 113 -0.94 -14.78 10.80
CA LEU A 113 -0.09 -15.85 10.30
C LEU A 113 1.30 -15.41 9.78
N GLU A 114 1.66 -14.14 9.91
CA GLU A 114 2.98 -13.63 9.54
C GLU A 114 3.83 -13.33 10.77
N ILE A 115 5.10 -13.66 10.67
CA ILE A 115 6.16 -13.27 11.60
C ILE A 115 7.04 -12.20 10.94
N ASP A 116 7.99 -11.64 11.68
CA ASP A 116 8.89 -10.58 11.19
C ASP A 116 9.59 -10.97 9.89
N ALA A 117 10.06 -12.23 9.80
CA ALA A 117 10.73 -12.73 8.61
C ALA A 117 9.86 -12.68 7.36
N ASP A 118 8.56 -12.96 7.47
CA ASP A 118 7.60 -12.94 6.36
C ASP A 118 7.39 -11.49 5.86
N MET A 119 7.26 -10.53 6.78
CA MET A 119 7.12 -9.12 6.44
C MET A 119 8.38 -8.58 5.75
N LEU A 120 9.57 -9.01 6.18
CA LEU A 120 10.85 -8.66 5.53
C LEU A 120 10.99 -9.33 4.16
N GLU A 121 10.53 -10.59 4.01
CA GLU A 121 10.51 -11.27 2.72
C GLU A 121 9.60 -10.56 1.72
N THR A 122 8.44 -10.08 2.18
CA THR A 122 7.54 -9.23 1.38
C THR A 122 8.28 -7.98 0.88
N ALA A 123 9.02 -7.27 1.75
CA ALA A 123 9.79 -6.09 1.35
C ALA A 123 10.88 -6.44 0.32
N ARG A 124 11.61 -7.54 0.50
CA ARG A 124 12.61 -8.02 -0.48
C ARG A 124 11.96 -8.36 -1.82
N GLY A 125 10.81 -9.08 -1.78
CA GLY A 125 10.07 -9.45 -2.99
C GLY A 125 9.64 -8.23 -3.79
N ILE A 126 9.16 -7.19 -3.12
CA ILE A 126 8.77 -5.93 -3.76
C ILE A 126 10.00 -5.11 -4.19
N GLY A 127 11.07 -5.10 -3.40
CA GLY A 127 12.32 -4.45 -3.77
C GLY A 127 12.86 -4.94 -5.12
N ARG A 128 12.81 -6.25 -5.38
CA ARG A 128 13.21 -6.84 -6.68
C ARG A 128 12.35 -6.37 -7.86
N LEU A 129 11.09 -5.99 -7.63
CA LEU A 129 10.23 -5.42 -8.68
C LEU A 129 10.50 -3.94 -8.94
N ARG A 130 11.23 -3.26 -8.04
CA ARG A 130 11.61 -1.84 -8.13
C ARG A 130 10.42 -0.92 -8.39
N PRO A 131 9.42 -0.87 -7.49
CA PRO A 131 8.29 0.03 -7.66
C PRO A 131 8.74 1.50 -7.56
N ASP A 132 8.00 2.40 -8.21
CA ASP A 132 8.26 3.84 -8.12
C ASP A 132 7.97 4.38 -6.73
N ALA A 133 6.96 3.80 -6.06
CA ALA A 133 6.59 4.17 -4.70
C ALA A 133 6.05 2.99 -3.89
N VAL A 134 6.09 3.14 -2.55
CA VAL A 134 5.45 2.20 -1.62
C VAL A 134 4.68 2.96 -0.53
N LYS A 135 3.60 2.34 -0.06
CA LYS A 135 2.89 2.71 1.17
C LYS A 135 2.93 1.53 2.11
N ILE A 136 3.58 1.71 3.26
CA ILE A 136 3.65 0.70 4.32
C ILE A 136 2.58 1.04 5.35
N HIS A 137 1.61 0.16 5.48
CA HIS A 137 0.52 0.24 6.46
C HIS A 137 0.75 -0.75 7.59
N LEU A 138 -0.06 -0.61 8.65
CA LEU A 138 -0.18 -1.65 9.67
C LEU A 138 -1.60 -2.19 9.69
N LEU A 139 -1.75 -3.41 10.21
CA LEU A 139 -3.07 -4.00 10.43
C LEU A 139 -3.82 -3.21 11.50
N HIS A 140 -5.00 -2.73 11.17
CA HIS A 140 -5.94 -2.13 12.10
C HIS A 140 -7.06 -3.10 12.44
N ILE A 141 -7.34 -3.27 13.71
CA ILE A 141 -8.50 -4.00 14.21
C ILE A 141 -9.62 -2.98 14.39
N LEU A 142 -10.66 -3.13 13.59
CA LEU A 142 -11.81 -2.23 13.61
C LEU A 142 -12.99 -2.92 14.30
N ARG A 143 -13.83 -2.13 14.97
CA ARG A 143 -15.09 -2.59 15.57
C ARG A 143 -15.99 -3.24 14.52
N ASP A 144 -16.72 -4.25 14.92
CA ASP A 144 -17.69 -5.00 14.11
C ASP A 144 -17.04 -5.73 12.91
N THR A 145 -15.81 -6.22 13.10
CA THR A 145 -15.09 -7.02 12.10
C THR A 145 -14.73 -8.42 12.66
N PRO A 146 -14.52 -9.41 11.77
CA PRO A 146 -14.01 -10.72 12.19
C PRO A 146 -12.67 -10.63 12.93
N LEU A 147 -11.81 -9.68 12.60
CA LEU A 147 -10.51 -9.46 13.29
C LEU A 147 -10.71 -9.01 14.74
N GLU A 148 -11.75 -8.24 15.05
CA GLU A 148 -12.08 -7.89 16.43
C GLU A 148 -12.40 -9.12 17.26
N GLN A 149 -13.13 -10.08 16.69
CA GLN A 149 -13.47 -11.33 17.39
C GLN A 149 -12.22 -12.16 17.68
N LEU A 150 -11.31 -12.28 16.71
CA LEU A 150 -10.03 -12.97 16.89
C LEU A 150 -9.17 -12.31 17.96
N TRP A 151 -9.10 -10.98 17.96
CA TRP A 151 -8.38 -10.21 18.95
C TRP A 151 -8.95 -10.36 20.36
N LYS A 152 -10.27 -10.23 20.53
CA LYS A 152 -10.95 -10.43 21.81
C LYS A 152 -10.78 -11.86 22.35
N ALA A 153 -10.69 -12.85 21.47
CA ALA A 153 -10.42 -14.24 21.83
C ALA A 153 -8.93 -14.55 22.10
N GLY A 154 -8.04 -13.54 22.05
CA GLY A 154 -6.61 -13.72 22.24
C GLY A 154 -5.88 -14.45 21.11
N LYS A 155 -6.56 -14.68 19.96
CA LYS A 155 -6.01 -15.41 18.80
C LYS A 155 -5.27 -14.51 17.81
N LEU A 156 -5.34 -13.20 17.98
CA LEU A 156 -4.63 -12.19 17.20
C LEU A 156 -4.08 -11.13 18.14
N GLN A 157 -2.80 -10.84 18.01
CA GLN A 157 -2.14 -9.73 18.72
C GLN A 157 -1.63 -8.72 17.70
N PRO A 158 -2.09 -7.46 17.76
CA PRO A 158 -1.53 -6.41 16.92
C PRO A 158 -0.09 -6.10 17.36
N LEU A 159 0.74 -5.70 16.42
CA LEU A 159 2.11 -5.27 16.72
C LEU A 159 2.11 -4.13 17.74
N SER A 160 3.04 -4.17 18.67
CA SER A 160 3.40 -3.00 19.47
C SER A 160 4.04 -1.92 18.59
N MET A 161 4.06 -0.68 19.07
CA MET A 161 4.73 0.40 18.35
C MET A 161 6.23 0.11 18.13
N GLN A 162 6.88 -0.51 19.10
CA GLN A 162 8.31 -0.85 19.01
C GLN A 162 8.56 -1.90 17.91
N GLU A 163 7.80 -2.98 17.88
CA GLU A 163 7.91 -4.02 16.84
C GLU A 163 7.64 -3.43 15.46
N TYR A 164 6.57 -2.64 15.31
CA TYR A 164 6.26 -1.98 14.05
C TYR A 164 7.40 -1.08 13.55
N VAL A 165 8.00 -0.29 14.45
CA VAL A 165 9.12 0.61 14.13
C VAL A 165 10.33 -0.19 13.67
N GLN A 166 10.69 -1.28 14.37
CA GLN A 166 11.82 -2.14 14.03
C GLN A 166 11.62 -2.81 12.68
N ILE A 167 10.46 -3.42 12.45
CA ILE A 167 10.12 -4.09 11.19
C ILE A 167 10.13 -3.09 10.03
N THR A 168 9.46 -1.94 10.18
CA THR A 168 9.37 -0.93 9.13
C THR A 168 10.75 -0.36 8.78
N ALA A 169 11.60 -0.08 9.76
CA ALA A 169 12.97 0.37 9.53
C ALA A 169 13.80 -0.69 8.77
N ALA A 170 13.65 -1.96 9.13
CA ALA A 170 14.30 -3.06 8.43
C ALA A 170 13.78 -3.24 7.00
N GLN A 171 12.47 -3.09 6.78
CA GLN A 171 11.89 -3.11 5.42
C GLN A 171 12.43 -1.99 4.53
N LEU A 172 12.55 -0.76 5.08
CA LEU A 172 13.13 0.36 4.33
C LEU A 172 14.55 0.04 3.84
N SER A 173 15.37 -0.62 4.64
CA SER A 173 16.73 -0.98 4.23
C SER A 173 16.80 -2.02 3.10
N LEU A 174 15.71 -2.75 2.86
CA LEU A 174 15.58 -3.77 1.81
C LEU A 174 14.93 -3.26 0.52
N LEU A 175 14.36 -2.04 0.55
CA LEU A 175 13.76 -1.41 -0.63
C LEU A 175 14.83 -0.64 -1.43
N PRO A 176 14.66 -0.49 -2.76
CA PRO A 176 15.55 0.34 -3.55
C PRO A 176 15.68 1.76 -2.99
N PRO A 177 16.86 2.38 -3.01
CA PRO A 177 17.04 3.74 -2.51
C PRO A 177 16.24 4.79 -3.29
N GLU A 178 15.92 4.52 -4.57
CA GLU A 178 15.12 5.38 -5.44
C GLU A 178 13.61 5.26 -5.23
N THR A 179 13.13 4.21 -4.57
CA THR A 179 11.70 4.02 -4.30
C THR A 179 11.17 5.07 -3.35
N VAL A 180 10.15 5.82 -3.76
CA VAL A 180 9.52 6.84 -2.91
C VAL A 180 8.67 6.18 -1.82
N VAL A 181 8.92 6.52 -0.56
CA VAL A 181 8.09 6.06 0.55
C VAL A 181 7.00 7.09 0.84
N GLU A 182 5.81 6.86 0.30
CA GLU A 182 4.69 7.82 0.41
C GLU A 182 4.00 7.75 1.77
N ARG A 183 4.06 6.58 2.43
CA ARG A 183 3.41 6.37 3.73
C ARG A 183 4.15 5.34 4.57
N LEU A 184 4.26 5.64 5.87
CA LEU A 184 4.86 4.77 6.88
C LEU A 184 3.88 4.32 7.97
N THR A 185 2.61 4.71 7.89
CA THR A 185 1.55 4.29 8.82
C THR A 185 0.22 4.24 8.09
N GLY A 186 -0.74 3.46 8.60
CA GLY A 186 -2.10 3.42 8.03
C GLY A 186 -3.02 4.52 8.57
N ASP A 187 -4.10 4.79 7.83
CA ASP A 187 -5.25 5.56 8.29
C ASP A 187 -6.39 4.60 8.65
N GLY A 188 -6.55 4.28 9.93
CA GLY A 188 -7.73 3.58 10.41
C GLY A 188 -8.91 4.55 10.61
N ALA A 189 -10.15 4.10 10.36
CA ALA A 189 -11.32 4.84 10.75
C ALA A 189 -11.27 5.11 12.27
N SER A 190 -11.02 6.36 12.67
CA SER A 190 -10.66 6.74 14.03
C SER A 190 -11.75 6.44 15.06
N ASP A 191 -13.02 6.45 14.63
CA ASP A 191 -14.22 6.15 15.41
C ASP A 191 -14.44 4.65 15.63
N ARG A 192 -13.88 3.79 14.75
CA ARG A 192 -14.00 2.33 14.79
C ARG A 192 -12.72 1.62 15.21
N LEU A 193 -11.60 2.33 15.36
CA LEU A 193 -10.30 1.73 15.68
C LEU A 193 -10.29 1.18 17.11
N MET A 194 -10.14 -0.15 17.24
CA MET A 194 -10.00 -0.87 18.50
C MET A 194 -8.53 -1.08 18.89
N ALA A 195 -7.70 -1.47 17.93
CA ALA A 195 -6.26 -1.70 18.13
C ALA A 195 -5.48 -1.61 16.81
N PRO A 196 -4.18 -1.29 16.87
CA PRO A 196 -3.46 -0.74 18.01
C PRO A 196 -3.71 0.78 18.16
N LEU A 197 -3.98 1.25 19.36
CA LEU A 197 -4.34 2.66 19.59
C LEU A 197 -3.17 3.64 19.39
N TRP A 198 -1.92 3.20 19.52
CA TRP A 198 -0.73 4.01 19.26
C TRP A 198 -0.66 4.50 17.81
N SER A 199 -1.30 3.82 16.86
CA SER A 199 -1.31 4.19 15.44
C SER A 199 -2.04 5.50 15.14
N ARG A 200 -2.81 6.04 16.10
CA ARG A 200 -3.46 7.35 16.00
C ARG A 200 -2.45 8.50 15.95
N ASP A 201 -1.31 8.35 16.61
CA ASP A 201 -0.23 9.35 16.59
C ASP A 201 0.79 9.04 15.47
N LYS A 202 0.43 9.39 14.26
CA LYS A 202 1.26 9.17 13.06
C LYS A 202 2.59 9.90 13.14
N LEU A 203 2.63 11.07 13.78
CA LEU A 203 3.86 11.85 13.91
C LEU A 203 4.84 11.16 14.86
N ALA A 204 4.35 10.64 15.99
CA ALA A 204 5.16 9.87 16.91
C ALA A 204 5.75 8.62 16.24
N VAL A 205 4.94 7.89 15.45
CA VAL A 205 5.40 6.70 14.71
C VAL A 205 6.49 7.06 13.71
N ARG A 206 6.29 8.07 12.86
CA ARG A 206 7.30 8.52 11.90
C ARG A 206 8.61 8.93 12.58
N ASN A 207 8.51 9.71 13.66
CA ASN A 207 9.67 10.17 14.42
C ASN A 207 10.40 9.00 15.08
N ALA A 208 9.66 7.97 15.55
CA ALA A 208 10.26 6.77 16.14
C ALA A 208 11.01 5.95 15.06
N ILE A 209 10.46 5.77 13.87
CA ILE A 209 11.14 5.10 12.75
C ILE A 209 12.42 5.85 12.37
N ALA A 210 12.34 7.17 12.18
CA ALA A 210 13.50 8.00 11.84
C ALA A 210 14.61 7.93 12.92
N ARG A 211 14.22 7.96 14.19
CA ARG A 211 15.15 7.81 15.32
C ARG A 211 15.78 6.43 15.35
N HIS A 212 15.00 5.38 15.14
CA HIS A 212 15.48 4.00 15.12
C HIS A 212 16.50 3.78 13.98
N LEU A 213 16.21 4.26 12.77
CA LEU A 213 17.15 4.24 11.63
C LEU A 213 18.48 4.91 12.03
N LYS A 214 18.44 6.10 12.61
CA LYS A 214 19.63 6.81 13.05
C LYS A 214 20.41 6.07 14.15
N GLN A 215 19.72 5.51 15.14
CA GLN A 215 20.36 4.79 16.26
C GLN A 215 21.01 3.47 15.83
N THR A 216 20.48 2.82 14.80
CA THR A 216 21.01 1.56 14.27
C THR A 216 21.92 1.75 13.06
N ASP A 217 22.31 2.99 12.78
CA ASP A 217 23.10 3.35 11.57
C ASP A 217 22.50 2.71 10.30
N ASN A 218 21.20 2.82 10.14
CA ASN A 218 20.44 2.23 9.05
C ASN A 218 19.75 3.29 8.20
N TRP A 219 19.56 2.99 6.89
CA TRP A 219 18.88 3.87 5.93
C TRP A 219 18.21 3.08 4.83
N GLN A 220 17.36 3.72 4.05
CA GLN A 220 16.71 3.10 2.91
C GLN A 220 17.73 2.60 1.88
N GLY A 221 17.61 1.34 1.51
CA GLY A 221 18.47 0.71 0.51
C GLY A 221 19.81 0.15 1.03
N LYS A 222 20.12 0.31 2.32
CA LYS A 222 21.40 -0.18 2.89
C LYS A 222 21.67 -1.67 2.60
N TYR A 223 20.63 -2.49 2.61
CA TYR A 223 20.70 -3.95 2.37
C TYR A 223 19.92 -4.39 1.13
N TYR A 224 19.58 -3.44 0.27
CA TYR A 224 18.94 -3.75 -0.99
C TYR A 224 19.93 -4.52 -1.90
N GLN A 225 19.44 -5.61 -2.49
CA GLN A 225 20.18 -6.43 -3.45
C GLN A 225 19.37 -6.52 -4.74
N THR A 226 20.02 -6.21 -5.86
CA THR A 226 19.45 -6.33 -7.22
C THR A 226 19.29 -7.76 -7.66
#